data_063be8e31e14b3721e340a1686304a49
#
_entry.id   063be8e31e14b3721e340a1686304a49
#
_cell.length_a   1.000
_cell.length_b   1.000
_cell.length_c   1.000
_cell.angle_alpha   90.00
_cell.angle_beta   90.00
_cell.angle_gamma   90.00
#
_symmetry.space_group_name_H-M   'P 1'
#
loop_
_entity.id
_entity.type
_entity.pdbx_description
1 polymer ?
#
loop_
_entity_poly.entity_id
_entity_poly.type
_entity_poly.pdbx_seq_one_letter_code
_entity_poly.pdbx_strand_id
1 'polypeptide(L)'
;MINEKALCEFVEPYYIDKDIMHNMWHIELVKKMIYEIISISNYKVDEDCLILATYFHGFIYRDEERIRQWMLLQNYDDDIISRTIKIAWESQRSEVPETLEGKILHDAHVLEGGKTYLIVKTLITGSVRGQSLV
;
A
#
# COMPACT_ATOMS: atom_id res chain seq x y z
N MET A 1 -5.70 -7.10 -14.25
CA MET A 1 -4.98 -5.85 -14.52
C MET A 1 -5.67 -4.66 -13.88
N ILE A 2 -4.89 -3.77 -13.31
CA ILE A 2 -5.44 -2.63 -12.59
C ILE A 2 -5.78 -1.50 -13.55
N ASN A 3 -7.00 -0.97 -13.42
CA ASN A 3 -7.37 0.27 -14.11
C ASN A 3 -7.08 1.41 -13.13
N GLU A 4 -5.90 2.00 -13.23
CA GLU A 4 -5.48 3.04 -12.30
C GLU A 4 -6.35 4.28 -12.35
N LYS A 5 -6.88 4.62 -13.53
CA LYS A 5 -7.77 5.78 -13.63
C LYS A 5 -9.03 5.58 -12.81
N ALA A 6 -9.67 4.43 -12.95
CA ALA A 6 -10.88 4.12 -12.18
C ALA A 6 -10.58 4.05 -10.69
N LEU A 7 -9.41 3.49 -10.35
CA LEU A 7 -8.98 3.38 -8.97
C LEU A 7 -8.77 4.76 -8.34
N CYS A 8 -8.08 5.65 -9.04
CA CYS A 8 -7.87 7.01 -8.56
C CYS A 8 -9.19 7.76 -8.39
N GLU A 9 -10.11 7.62 -9.32
CA GLU A 9 -11.42 8.25 -9.24
C GLU A 9 -12.20 7.76 -8.01
N PHE A 10 -12.08 6.48 -7.69
CA PHE A 10 -12.76 5.92 -6.52
C PHE A 10 -12.16 6.41 -5.22
N VAL A 11 -10.83 6.40 -5.09
CA VAL A 11 -10.19 6.69 -3.81
C VAL A 11 -10.00 8.17 -3.54
N GLU A 12 -9.92 9.01 -4.57
CA GLU A 12 -9.62 10.43 -4.40
C GLU A 12 -10.52 11.13 -3.38
N PRO A 13 -11.84 10.94 -3.40
CA PRO A 13 -12.70 11.61 -2.40
C PRO A 13 -12.35 11.26 -0.96
N TYR A 14 -11.76 10.11 -0.71
CA TYR A 14 -11.39 9.70 0.64
C TYR A 14 -10.12 10.39 1.11
N TYR A 15 -9.31 10.91 0.20
CA TYR A 15 -8.04 11.54 0.52
C TYR A 15 -8.06 13.06 0.40
N ILE A 16 -9.10 13.62 -0.21
CA ILE A 16 -9.14 15.04 -0.50
C ILE A 16 -9.15 15.91 0.76
N ASP A 17 -9.77 15.41 1.83
CA ASP A 17 -9.87 16.13 3.10
C ASP A 17 -8.84 15.66 4.12
N LYS A 18 -7.91 14.81 3.70
CA LYS A 18 -6.89 14.32 4.60
C LYS A 18 -5.74 15.31 4.68
N ASP A 19 -4.95 15.21 5.76
CA ASP A 19 -3.78 16.03 5.90
C ASP A 19 -2.73 15.65 4.85
N ILE A 20 -1.63 16.39 4.83
CA ILE A 20 -0.59 16.23 3.83
C ILE A 20 0.03 14.83 3.84
N MET A 21 -0.04 14.14 4.96
CA MET A 21 0.56 12.81 5.11
C MET A 21 -0.32 11.70 4.54
N HIS A 22 -1.58 12.00 4.22
CA HIS A 22 -2.55 10.98 3.80
C HIS A 22 -3.30 11.37 2.53
N ASN A 23 -2.73 12.26 1.71
CA ASN A 23 -3.34 12.65 0.45
C ASN A 23 -2.85 11.77 -0.70
N MET A 24 -3.30 12.07 -1.92
CA MET A 24 -2.93 11.28 -3.10
C MET A 24 -1.42 11.31 -3.38
N TRP A 25 -0.75 12.40 -3.01
CA TRP A 25 0.69 12.49 -3.17
C TRP A 25 1.40 11.44 -2.32
N HIS A 26 0.92 11.25 -1.09
CA HIS A 26 1.44 10.22 -0.19
C HIS A 26 1.28 8.83 -0.82
N ILE A 27 0.13 8.56 -1.43
CA ILE A 27 -0.12 7.29 -2.11
C ILE A 27 0.91 7.04 -3.21
N GLU A 28 1.18 8.05 -4.03
CA GLU A 28 2.16 7.92 -5.12
C GLU A 28 3.57 7.68 -4.59
N LEU A 29 3.90 8.33 -3.49
CA LEU A 29 5.21 8.16 -2.86
C LEU A 29 5.38 6.75 -2.30
N VAL A 30 4.37 6.26 -1.57
CA VAL A 30 4.40 4.90 -1.02
C VAL A 30 4.48 3.88 -2.14
N LYS A 31 3.72 4.09 -3.21
CA LYS A 31 3.74 3.20 -4.37
C LYS A 31 5.14 3.12 -4.98
N LYS A 32 5.79 4.26 -5.13
CA LYS A 32 7.15 4.32 -5.65
C LYS A 32 8.12 3.55 -4.76
N MET A 33 8.01 3.71 -3.45
CA MET A 33 8.84 2.97 -2.50
C MET A 33 8.65 1.47 -2.65
N ILE A 34 7.41 1.04 -2.79
CA ILE A 34 7.08 -0.38 -2.93
C ILE A 34 7.74 -0.96 -4.18
N TYR A 35 7.63 -0.27 -5.30
CA TYR A 35 8.27 -0.73 -6.54
C TYR A 35 9.79 -0.82 -6.40
N GLU A 36 10.40 0.13 -5.72
CA GLU A 36 11.84 0.09 -5.50
C GLU A 36 12.25 -1.07 -4.59
N ILE A 37 11.49 -1.31 -3.53
CA ILE A 37 11.75 -2.43 -2.63
C ILE A 37 11.67 -3.76 -3.40
N ILE A 38 10.63 -3.93 -4.19
CA ILE A 38 10.45 -5.15 -4.98
C ILE A 38 11.60 -5.33 -5.97
N SER A 39 11.99 -4.26 -6.64
CA SER A 39 13.05 -4.29 -7.63
C SER A 39 14.39 -4.66 -7.02
N ILE A 40 14.71 -4.10 -5.86
CA ILE A 40 15.99 -4.32 -5.20
C ILE A 40 16.04 -5.69 -4.53
N SER A 41 14.97 -6.07 -3.85
CA SER A 41 14.92 -7.29 -3.06
C SER A 41 14.62 -8.53 -3.88
N ASN A 42 14.10 -8.34 -5.09
CA ASN A 42 13.70 -9.44 -5.97
C ASN A 42 12.64 -10.34 -5.32
N TYR A 43 11.79 -9.80 -4.48
CA TYR A 43 10.70 -10.54 -3.86
C TYR A 43 9.64 -10.90 -4.89
N LYS A 44 9.09 -12.10 -4.73
CA LYS A 44 7.95 -12.52 -5.54
C LYS A 44 6.68 -12.19 -4.78
N VAL A 45 5.95 -11.21 -5.28
CA VAL A 45 4.74 -10.72 -4.63
C VAL A 45 3.61 -10.60 -5.63
N ASP A 46 2.39 -10.55 -5.12
CA ASP A 46 1.23 -10.25 -5.94
C ASP A 46 1.14 -8.73 -6.07
N GLU A 47 1.74 -8.19 -7.12
CA GLU A 47 1.83 -6.75 -7.29
C GLU A 47 0.47 -6.08 -7.41
N ASP A 48 -0.47 -6.71 -8.11
CA ASP A 48 -1.80 -6.10 -8.28
C ASP A 48 -2.49 -5.95 -6.93
N CYS A 49 -2.49 -6.98 -6.11
CA CYS A 49 -3.10 -6.91 -4.77
C CYS A 49 -2.37 -5.89 -3.90
N LEU A 50 -1.05 -5.84 -3.98
CA LEU A 50 -0.26 -4.91 -3.19
C LEU A 50 -0.54 -3.45 -3.58
N ILE A 51 -0.60 -3.17 -4.86
CA ILE A 51 -0.88 -1.81 -5.33
C ILE A 51 -2.32 -1.40 -5.01
N LEU A 52 -3.29 -2.28 -5.23
CA LEU A 52 -4.67 -2.00 -4.84
C LEU A 52 -4.76 -1.69 -3.35
N ALA A 53 -4.10 -2.51 -2.52
CA ALA A 53 -4.11 -2.30 -1.08
C ALA A 53 -3.45 -0.97 -0.69
N THR A 54 -2.44 -0.54 -1.45
CA THR A 54 -1.79 0.75 -1.22
C THR A 54 -2.79 1.89 -1.35
N TYR A 55 -3.65 1.84 -2.36
CA TYR A 55 -4.68 2.86 -2.54
C TYR A 55 -5.75 2.80 -1.47
N PHE A 56 -6.04 1.63 -0.93
CA PHE A 56 -7.13 1.45 0.03
C PHE A 56 -6.71 1.59 1.48
N HIS A 57 -5.42 1.51 1.78
CA HIS A 57 -4.97 1.39 3.17
C HIS A 57 -5.35 2.59 4.05
N GLY A 58 -5.50 3.75 3.46
CA GLY A 58 -5.79 4.96 4.23
C GLY A 58 -7.23 5.07 4.71
N PHE A 59 -8.13 4.24 4.19
CA PHE A 59 -9.54 4.30 4.61
C PHE A 59 -10.20 2.92 4.72
N ILE A 60 -9.41 1.85 4.68
CA ILE A 60 -9.94 0.48 4.81
C ILE A 60 -10.74 0.31 6.11
N TYR A 61 -10.29 0.94 7.18
CA TYR A 61 -10.93 0.82 8.49
C TYR A 61 -12.29 1.52 8.54
N ARG A 62 -12.56 2.42 7.60
CA ARG A 62 -13.83 3.16 7.55
C ARG A 62 -14.85 2.54 6.63
N ASP A 63 -14.40 2.02 5.51
CA ASP A 63 -15.31 1.70 4.42
C ASP A 63 -14.94 0.44 3.66
N GLU A 64 -14.55 -0.60 4.39
CA GLU A 64 -14.19 -1.87 3.78
C GLU A 64 -15.28 -2.38 2.83
N GLU A 65 -16.54 -2.25 3.22
CA GLU A 65 -17.64 -2.76 2.41
C GLU A 65 -17.74 -2.05 1.06
N ARG A 66 -17.53 -0.75 1.05
CA ARG A 66 -17.53 0.00 -0.23
C ARG A 66 -16.37 -0.39 -1.11
N ILE A 67 -15.22 -0.69 -0.53
CA ILE A 67 -14.08 -1.17 -1.28
C ILE A 67 -14.40 -2.51 -1.93
N ARG A 68 -15.02 -3.42 -1.17
CA ARG A 68 -15.42 -4.73 -1.70
C ARG A 68 -16.41 -4.58 -2.84
N GLN A 69 -17.41 -3.72 -2.68
CA GLN A 69 -18.42 -3.48 -3.72
C GLN A 69 -17.80 -2.90 -4.97
N TRP A 70 -16.90 -1.94 -4.80
CA TRP A 70 -16.22 -1.34 -5.95
C TRP A 70 -15.40 -2.38 -6.71
N MET A 71 -14.67 -3.22 -5.97
CA MET A 71 -13.86 -4.26 -6.61
C MET A 71 -14.72 -5.26 -7.37
N LEU A 72 -15.87 -5.63 -6.81
CA LEU A 72 -16.82 -6.49 -7.52
C LEU A 72 -17.31 -5.84 -8.82
N LEU A 73 -17.62 -4.56 -8.77
CA LEU A 73 -18.05 -3.81 -9.95
C LEU A 73 -16.96 -3.74 -11.02
N GLN A 74 -15.70 -3.78 -10.61
CA GLN A 74 -14.57 -3.79 -11.52
C GLN A 74 -14.21 -5.19 -11.99
N ASN A 75 -15.02 -6.19 -11.62
CA ASN A 75 -14.87 -7.58 -12.04
C ASN A 75 -13.64 -8.31 -11.47
N TYR A 76 -13.16 -7.86 -10.31
CA TYR A 76 -12.15 -8.62 -9.59
C TYR A 76 -12.80 -9.87 -8.97
N ASP A 77 -12.06 -10.98 -8.95
CA ASP A 77 -12.60 -12.18 -8.34
C ASP A 77 -12.47 -12.16 -6.82
N ASP A 78 -13.17 -13.08 -6.16
CA ASP A 78 -13.22 -13.10 -4.70
C ASP A 78 -11.85 -13.31 -4.07
N ASP A 79 -10.98 -14.08 -4.70
CA ASP A 79 -9.64 -14.31 -4.17
C ASP A 79 -8.82 -13.03 -4.15
N ILE A 80 -8.86 -12.27 -5.24
CA ILE A 80 -8.13 -11.00 -5.33
C ILE A 80 -8.69 -10.01 -4.33
N ILE A 81 -10.01 -9.93 -4.21
CA ILE A 81 -10.65 -9.03 -3.24
C ILE A 81 -10.21 -9.38 -1.82
N SER A 82 -10.29 -10.66 -1.44
CA SER A 82 -9.92 -11.08 -0.10
C SER A 82 -8.45 -10.81 0.22
N ARG A 83 -7.56 -11.10 -0.72
CA ARG A 83 -6.13 -10.84 -0.51
C ARG A 83 -5.82 -9.36 -0.40
N THR A 84 -6.44 -8.55 -1.26
CA THR A 84 -6.25 -7.09 -1.23
C THR A 84 -6.72 -6.51 0.09
N ILE A 85 -7.89 -6.90 0.55
CA ILE A 85 -8.44 -6.44 1.82
C ILE A 85 -7.52 -6.83 2.98
N LYS A 86 -7.05 -8.07 2.98
CA LYS A 86 -6.13 -8.54 4.03
C LYS A 86 -4.85 -7.70 4.05
N ILE A 87 -4.25 -7.46 2.90
CA ILE A 87 -3.02 -6.67 2.81
C ILE A 87 -3.26 -5.25 3.32
N ALA A 88 -4.37 -4.64 2.94
CA ALA A 88 -4.70 -3.29 3.38
C ALA A 88 -4.86 -3.21 4.90
N TRP A 89 -5.50 -4.21 5.51
CA TRP A 89 -5.63 -4.26 6.97
C TRP A 89 -4.27 -4.48 7.65
N GLU A 90 -3.43 -5.32 7.06
CA GLU A 90 -2.11 -5.61 7.64
C GLU A 90 -1.19 -4.40 7.65
N SER A 91 -1.49 -3.39 6.84
CA SER A 91 -0.68 -2.17 6.80
C SER A 91 -0.93 -1.25 8.00
N GLN A 92 -1.99 -1.48 8.76
CA GLN A 92 -2.31 -0.64 9.91
C GLN A 92 -1.27 -0.80 11.01
N ARG A 93 -0.93 0.29 11.70
CA ARG A 93 0.14 0.29 12.70
C ARG A 93 -0.08 -0.70 13.83
N SER A 94 -1.34 -0.95 14.17
CA SER A 94 -1.68 -1.86 15.26
C SER A 94 -1.65 -3.32 14.86
N GLU A 95 -1.47 -3.62 13.58
CA GLU A 95 -1.51 -4.98 13.07
C GLU A 95 -0.12 -5.58 12.93
N VAL A 96 -0.06 -6.91 13.03
CA VAL A 96 1.17 -7.65 12.76
C VAL A 96 0.98 -8.34 11.41
N PRO A 97 1.66 -7.87 10.36
CA PRO A 97 1.45 -8.44 9.03
C PRO A 97 1.97 -9.86 8.92
N GLU A 98 1.18 -10.71 8.27
CA GLU A 98 1.52 -12.10 8.03
C GLU A 98 2.02 -12.37 6.63
N THR A 99 1.45 -11.67 5.63
CA THR A 99 1.84 -11.86 4.23
C THR A 99 3.06 -11.01 3.90
N LEU A 100 3.82 -11.43 2.89
CA LEU A 100 4.95 -10.62 2.42
C LEU A 100 4.48 -9.27 1.91
N GLU A 101 3.39 -9.26 1.15
CA GLU A 101 2.80 -8.02 0.64
C GLU A 101 2.40 -7.10 1.80
N GLY A 102 1.77 -7.66 2.83
CA GLY A 102 1.39 -6.90 4.01
C GLY A 102 2.58 -6.32 4.74
N LYS A 103 3.66 -7.09 4.85
CA LYS A 103 4.89 -6.61 5.48
C LYS A 103 5.50 -5.45 4.71
N ILE A 104 5.53 -5.54 3.40
CA ILE A 104 6.08 -4.48 2.55
C ILE A 104 5.26 -3.20 2.71
N LEU A 105 3.94 -3.31 2.60
CA LEU A 105 3.07 -2.14 2.73
C LEU A 105 3.12 -1.55 4.13
N HIS A 106 3.11 -2.40 5.14
CA HIS A 106 3.19 -1.97 6.54
C HIS A 106 4.47 -1.16 6.78
N ASP A 107 5.60 -1.67 6.33
CA ASP A 107 6.88 -0.99 6.50
C ASP A 107 6.92 0.33 5.74
N ALA A 108 6.44 0.33 4.50
CA ALA A 108 6.40 1.55 3.71
C ALA A 108 5.50 2.61 4.34
N HIS A 109 4.34 2.20 4.85
CA HIS A 109 3.39 3.09 5.50
C HIS A 109 3.97 3.67 6.79
N VAL A 110 4.56 2.84 7.62
CA VAL A 110 5.14 3.28 8.90
C VAL A 110 6.29 4.25 8.67
N LEU A 111 7.18 3.93 7.74
CA LEU A 111 8.32 4.79 7.44
C LEU A 111 7.89 6.13 6.88
N GLU A 112 6.96 6.11 5.94
CA GLU A 112 6.46 7.35 5.35
C GLU A 112 5.72 8.19 6.37
N GLY A 113 4.88 7.57 7.18
CA GLY A 113 4.13 8.27 8.21
C GLY A 113 5.01 8.83 9.31
N GLY A 114 6.17 8.22 9.51
CA GLY A 114 7.06 8.62 10.59
C GLY A 114 7.96 9.76 10.24
N LYS A 115 8.43 9.84 8.97
CA LYS A 115 9.40 10.85 8.66
C LYS A 115 9.59 11.06 7.21
N THR A 116 10.72 11.02 6.80
CA THR A 116 11.21 11.78 5.72
C THR A 116 11.63 10.91 4.56
N TYR A 117 11.74 11.56 3.45
CA TYR A 117 12.35 11.03 2.27
C TYR A 117 13.74 10.44 2.54
N LEU A 118 14.46 11.03 3.48
CA LEU A 118 15.79 10.55 3.83
C LEU A 118 15.77 9.16 4.44
N ILE A 119 14.80 8.89 5.29
CA ILE A 119 14.63 7.56 5.88
C ILE A 119 14.29 6.54 4.81
N VAL A 120 13.43 6.90 3.88
CA VAL A 120 13.07 6.04 2.75
C VAL A 120 14.31 5.68 1.94
N LYS A 121 15.11 6.69 1.63
CA LYS A 121 16.34 6.49 0.88
C LYS A 121 17.31 5.59 1.63
N THR A 122 17.40 5.76 2.94
CA THR A 122 18.25 4.94 3.79
C THR A 122 17.76 3.48 3.79
N LEU A 123 16.45 3.28 3.84
CA LEU A 123 15.85 1.95 3.78
C LEU A 123 16.26 1.23 2.51
N ILE A 124 16.09 1.87 1.38
CA ILE A 124 16.43 1.29 0.09
C ILE A 124 17.91 0.96 0.03
N THR A 125 18.75 1.91 0.43
CA THR A 125 20.20 1.73 0.45
C THR A 125 20.60 0.60 1.40
N GLY A 126 19.99 0.55 2.57
CA GLY A 126 20.26 -0.48 3.55
C GLY A 126 19.87 -1.86 3.04
N SER A 127 18.75 -1.97 2.35
CA SER A 127 18.32 -3.23 1.74
C SER A 127 19.33 -3.72 0.71
N VAL A 128 19.80 -2.83 -0.13
CA VAL A 128 20.81 -3.16 -1.14
C VAL A 128 22.09 -3.68 -0.48
N ARG A 129 22.46 -3.11 0.64
CA ARG A 129 23.67 -3.49 1.36
C ARG A 129 23.46 -4.65 2.32
N GLY A 130 22.24 -5.13 2.44
CA GLY A 130 21.92 -6.17 3.40
C GLY A 130 21.90 -5.72 4.82
N GLN A 131 21.77 -4.44 5.07
CA GLN A 131 21.72 -3.86 6.40
C GLN A 131 20.31 -3.83 6.97
N SER A 132 20.22 -3.95 8.27
CA SER A 132 18.95 -3.77 8.96
C SER A 132 18.66 -2.29 9.13
N LEU A 133 17.39 -1.93 9.01
CA LEU A 133 16.95 -0.56 9.20
C LEU A 133 16.21 -0.35 10.49
N VAL A 134 16.06 -1.37 11.22
CA VAL A 134 15.33 -1.29 12.47
C VAL A 134 16.18 -0.74 13.58
#